data_684322979ce7ff49bc9cb3004650df0e
#
_entry.id   684322979ce7ff49bc9cb3004650df0e
#
_cell.length_a   1.000
_cell.length_b   1.000
_cell.length_c   1.000
_cell.angle_alpha   90.00
_cell.angle_beta   90.00
_cell.angle_gamma   90.00
#
_symmetry.space_group_name_H-M   'P 1'
#
loop_
_entity.id
_entity.type
_entity.pdbx_description
1 polymer ?
#
loop_
_entity_poly.entity_id
_entity_poly.type
_entity_poly.pdbx_seq_one_letter_code
_entity_poly.pdbx_strand_id
1 'polypeptide(L)'
;MKFGILGEAKIAREHVVPAILNAGHEVTHVGRRDPGKVALPDVYGDAKETDYESLIKDPSVEAIYNPLPNHLHVPYSIEALKNNKHVLCEKPVALNLEELSELEKAAEKSEAFFYEAFMVRSHPQWHWLQNLDIGNYQSCHFIFSYPQQPEGNVRNLIKYGGGPLFDIGCYAILSGCMLFKGEPTVLSAVAIMCEKYETEKQVDATLRWPDGEMLSFTVSANAALCQAFTVLGSNGWAKLNVPVNPPEKTSAYWSNGGLQEGIKVEFPACNHYQLMVEDFVASSLAGDDSDFVFSRRVTKAINDIQKIAGLAV
;
A
#
# COMPACT_ATOMS: atom_id res chain seq x y z
N MET A 1 14.82 11.12 13.01
CA MET A 1 14.67 11.55 11.59
C MET A 1 13.65 12.66 11.52
N LYS A 2 13.88 13.68 10.69
CA LYS A 2 13.01 14.83 10.48
C LYS A 2 12.23 14.67 9.18
N PHE A 3 10.92 14.56 9.30
CA PHE A 3 10.01 14.33 8.17
C PHE A 3 9.39 15.61 7.65
N GLY A 4 9.29 15.71 6.33
CA GLY A 4 8.41 16.58 5.59
C GLY A 4 7.23 15.81 5.03
N ILE A 5 6.03 16.37 5.12
CA ILE A 5 4.80 15.73 4.65
C ILE A 5 4.27 16.46 3.42
N LEU A 6 4.08 15.78 2.30
CA LEU A 6 3.49 16.36 1.09
C LEU A 6 1.95 16.29 1.14
N GLY A 7 1.33 17.42 1.46
CA GLY A 7 -0.12 17.53 1.58
C GLY A 7 -0.67 17.08 2.94
N GLU A 8 -1.99 17.16 3.06
CA GLU A 8 -2.73 16.87 4.28
C GLU A 8 -3.74 15.73 4.09
N ALA A 9 -3.35 14.68 3.37
CA ALA A 9 -4.23 13.55 3.14
C ALA A 9 -4.76 12.98 4.47
N LYS A 10 -5.99 12.44 4.45
CA LYS A 10 -6.60 11.84 5.63
C LYS A 10 -5.69 10.78 6.26
N ILE A 11 -5.07 9.93 5.44
CA ILE A 11 -4.14 8.89 5.90
C ILE A 11 -2.94 9.47 6.65
N ALA A 12 -2.42 10.62 6.21
CA ALA A 12 -1.33 11.31 6.90
C ALA A 12 -1.76 11.76 8.29
N ARG A 13 -2.89 12.48 8.39
CA ARG A 13 -3.38 13.07 9.64
C ARG A 13 -3.80 12.02 10.67
N GLU A 14 -4.48 10.97 10.23
CA GLU A 14 -5.11 10.01 11.15
C GLU A 14 -4.20 8.85 11.53
N HIS A 15 -3.19 8.54 10.70
CA HIS A 15 -2.39 7.34 10.89
C HIS A 15 -0.88 7.57 10.83
N VAL A 16 -0.34 8.12 9.72
CA VAL A 16 1.11 8.09 9.51
C VAL A 16 1.83 9.19 10.29
N VAL A 17 1.28 10.40 10.42
CA VAL A 17 1.87 11.45 11.26
C VAL A 17 1.90 11.02 12.73
N PRO A 18 0.79 10.53 13.32
CA PRO A 18 0.85 9.94 14.67
C PRO A 18 1.87 8.79 14.79
N ALA A 19 1.99 7.94 13.76
CA ALA A 19 2.96 6.85 13.74
C ALA A 19 4.42 7.35 13.75
N ILE A 20 4.73 8.38 12.95
CA ILE A 20 6.05 9.04 12.94
C ILE A 20 6.40 9.58 14.33
N LEU A 21 5.46 10.28 14.96
CA LEU A 21 5.67 10.87 16.30
C LEU A 21 5.82 9.77 17.37
N ASN A 22 5.00 8.72 17.32
CA ASN A 22 5.07 7.60 18.26
C ASN A 22 6.35 6.77 18.11
N ALA A 23 6.90 6.71 16.90
CA ALA A 23 8.21 6.10 16.63
C ALA A 23 9.40 6.98 17.08
N GLY A 24 9.15 8.13 17.73
CA GLY A 24 10.19 9.02 18.24
C GLY A 24 10.83 9.93 17.19
N HIS A 25 10.15 10.18 16.07
CA HIS A 25 10.62 11.06 15.01
C HIS A 25 9.84 12.37 14.98
N GLU A 26 10.29 13.34 14.18
CA GLU A 26 9.73 14.68 14.12
C GLU A 26 9.06 14.94 12.76
N VAL A 27 7.90 15.61 12.75
CA VAL A 27 7.33 16.23 11.58
C VAL A 27 7.64 17.70 11.61
N THR A 28 8.58 18.14 10.78
CA THR A 28 9.11 19.52 10.80
C THR A 28 8.49 20.43 9.75
N HIS A 29 8.00 19.86 8.64
CA HIS A 29 7.43 20.60 7.52
C HIS A 29 6.19 19.92 6.96
N VAL A 30 5.23 20.75 6.52
CA VAL A 30 4.05 20.31 5.75
C VAL A 30 3.99 21.13 4.46
N GLY A 31 4.11 20.46 3.34
CA GLY A 31 3.94 21.05 2.02
C GLY A 31 2.47 21.12 1.63
N ARG A 32 2.03 22.26 1.11
CA ARG A 32 0.66 22.47 0.62
C ARG A 32 0.67 23.19 -0.72
N ARG A 33 -0.39 22.97 -1.50
CA ARG A 33 -0.57 23.68 -2.77
C ARG A 33 -0.73 25.20 -2.55
N ASP A 34 -1.49 25.55 -1.52
CA ASP A 34 -1.80 26.94 -1.15
C ASP A 34 -1.45 27.16 0.33
N PRO A 35 -0.16 27.38 0.67
CA PRO A 35 0.27 27.61 2.04
C PRO A 35 -0.42 28.84 2.68
N GLY A 36 -0.75 28.76 3.97
CA GLY A 36 -1.36 29.85 4.73
C GLY A 36 -2.84 30.09 4.48
N LYS A 37 -3.48 29.34 3.57
CA LYS A 37 -4.90 29.53 3.25
C LYS A 37 -5.84 29.06 4.35
N VAL A 38 -5.47 27.99 5.04
CA VAL A 38 -6.21 27.38 6.16
C VAL A 38 -5.18 26.92 7.19
N ALA A 39 -5.45 27.09 8.46
CA ALA A 39 -4.53 26.62 9.53
C ALA A 39 -4.26 25.12 9.40
N LEU A 40 -3.03 24.69 9.72
CA LEU A 40 -2.69 23.29 9.81
C LEU A 40 -3.47 22.62 10.94
N PRO A 41 -3.91 21.37 10.77
CA PRO A 41 -4.47 20.56 11.86
C PRO A 41 -3.46 20.38 12.99
N ASP A 42 -3.97 20.33 14.23
CA ASP A 42 -3.16 20.24 15.47
C ASP A 42 -2.19 19.04 15.48
N VAL A 43 -2.49 17.98 14.76
CA VAL A 43 -1.63 16.78 14.67
C VAL A 43 -0.22 17.08 14.11
N TYR A 44 -0.07 18.17 13.37
CA TYR A 44 1.22 18.60 12.83
C TYR A 44 2.05 19.44 13.81
N GLY A 45 1.49 19.82 14.95
CA GLY A 45 2.16 20.64 15.97
C GLY A 45 2.72 21.95 15.40
N ASP A 46 3.99 22.22 15.67
CA ASP A 46 4.71 23.42 15.22
C ASP A 46 5.38 23.26 13.84
N ALA A 47 4.95 22.28 13.04
CA ALA A 47 5.53 22.05 11.71
C ALA A 47 5.36 23.29 10.82
N LYS A 48 6.44 23.65 10.14
CA LYS A 48 6.45 24.80 9.21
C LYS A 48 5.63 24.48 7.96
N GLU A 49 4.67 25.33 7.64
CA GLU A 49 3.92 25.25 6.39
C GLU A 49 4.71 25.88 5.24
N THR A 50 4.76 25.21 4.07
CA THR A 50 5.42 25.69 2.86
C THR A 50 4.81 25.06 1.61
N ASP A 51 5.28 25.42 0.42
CA ASP A 51 4.97 24.70 -0.82
C ASP A 51 5.79 23.39 -0.93
N TYR A 52 5.40 22.52 -1.88
CA TYR A 52 6.04 21.23 -2.06
C TYR A 52 7.52 21.32 -2.45
N GLU A 53 7.85 22.26 -3.35
CA GLU A 53 9.21 22.41 -3.86
C GLU A 53 10.16 22.94 -2.78
N SER A 54 9.74 23.95 -2.04
CA SER A 54 10.49 24.52 -0.91
C SER A 54 10.72 23.48 0.18
N LEU A 55 9.71 22.64 0.48
CA LEU A 55 9.84 21.58 1.45
C LEU A 55 10.88 20.54 1.02
N ILE A 56 10.83 20.07 -0.21
CA ILE A 56 11.75 19.07 -0.74
C ILE A 56 13.19 19.56 -0.74
N LYS A 57 13.41 20.86 -1.00
CA LYS A 57 14.73 21.47 -1.04
C LYS A 57 15.26 21.90 0.33
N ASP A 58 14.43 21.87 1.38
CA ASP A 58 14.88 22.32 2.71
C ASP A 58 15.93 21.35 3.29
N PRO A 59 17.16 21.82 3.61
CA PRO A 59 18.22 20.94 4.09
C PRO A 59 17.98 20.37 5.49
N SER A 60 17.03 20.93 6.24
CA SER A 60 16.68 20.42 7.58
C SER A 60 15.73 19.22 7.53
N VAL A 61 15.11 18.93 6.38
CA VAL A 61 14.26 17.77 6.14
C VAL A 61 15.14 16.60 5.69
N GLU A 62 15.00 15.43 6.33
CA GLU A 62 15.78 14.23 6.04
C GLU A 62 14.96 13.22 5.22
N ALA A 63 13.64 13.14 5.49
CA ALA A 63 12.74 12.22 4.81
C ALA A 63 11.45 12.91 4.37
N ILE A 64 10.88 12.43 3.27
CA ILE A 64 9.60 12.86 2.72
C ILE A 64 8.59 11.72 2.87
N TYR A 65 7.43 12.01 3.50
CA TYR A 65 6.26 11.17 3.35
C TYR A 65 5.36 11.76 2.25
N ASN A 66 5.07 10.93 1.24
CA ASN A 66 4.30 11.34 0.06
C ASN A 66 2.92 10.66 0.01
N PRO A 67 1.87 11.24 0.64
CA PRO A 67 0.49 10.78 0.58
C PRO A 67 -0.36 11.55 -0.45
N LEU A 68 0.24 12.08 -1.49
CA LEU A 68 -0.46 12.78 -2.56
C LEU A 68 -1.38 11.81 -3.33
N PRO A 69 -2.28 12.27 -4.21
CA PRO A 69 -3.00 11.39 -5.14
C PRO A 69 -2.04 10.58 -6.02
N ASN A 70 -2.42 9.37 -6.41
CA ASN A 70 -1.56 8.35 -7.03
C ASN A 70 -0.71 8.90 -8.20
N HIS A 71 -1.28 9.73 -9.09
CA HIS A 71 -0.55 10.33 -10.23
C HIS A 71 0.60 11.29 -9.83
N LEU A 72 0.69 11.67 -8.56
CA LEU A 72 1.74 12.53 -8.02
C LEU A 72 2.78 11.75 -7.19
N HIS A 73 2.60 10.45 -7.00
CA HIS A 73 3.54 9.63 -6.24
C HIS A 73 4.93 9.64 -6.90
N VAL A 74 5.00 9.22 -8.16
CA VAL A 74 6.28 9.12 -8.88
C VAL A 74 6.96 10.48 -9.07
N PRO A 75 6.30 11.53 -9.62
CA PRO A 75 6.97 12.82 -9.86
C PRO A 75 7.60 13.42 -8.60
N TYR A 76 6.85 13.45 -7.50
CA TYR A 76 7.36 14.04 -6.25
C TYR A 76 8.36 13.14 -5.53
N SER A 77 8.26 11.83 -5.65
CA SER A 77 9.26 10.90 -5.11
C SER A 77 10.60 11.03 -5.85
N ILE A 78 10.57 11.15 -7.16
CA ILE A 78 11.78 11.41 -7.98
C ILE A 78 12.44 12.74 -7.58
N GLU A 79 11.63 13.79 -7.40
CA GLU A 79 12.19 15.10 -7.00
C GLU A 79 12.79 15.04 -5.59
N ALA A 80 12.17 14.33 -4.65
CA ALA A 80 12.71 14.12 -3.32
C ALA A 80 14.05 13.35 -3.36
N LEU A 81 14.11 12.24 -4.11
CA LEU A 81 15.34 11.44 -4.28
C LEU A 81 16.49 12.26 -4.90
N LYS A 82 16.21 13.10 -5.90
CA LYS A 82 17.20 14.02 -6.50
C LYS A 82 17.76 15.04 -5.50
N ASN A 83 17.01 15.35 -4.46
CA ASN A 83 17.44 16.22 -3.37
C ASN A 83 17.97 15.44 -2.16
N ASN A 84 18.33 14.17 -2.34
CA ASN A 84 18.84 13.25 -1.30
C ASN A 84 17.94 13.15 -0.07
N LYS A 85 16.60 13.13 -0.29
CA LYS A 85 15.62 12.86 0.77
C LYS A 85 15.19 11.42 0.71
N HIS A 86 15.23 10.71 1.84
CA HIS A 86 14.58 9.40 1.94
C HIS A 86 13.08 9.55 1.68
N VAL A 87 12.46 8.57 1.03
CA VAL A 87 11.05 8.68 0.59
C VAL A 87 10.24 7.51 1.11
N LEU A 88 9.22 7.81 1.91
CA LEU A 88 8.11 6.92 2.23
C LEU A 88 6.91 7.36 1.38
N CYS A 89 6.58 6.60 0.33
CA CYS A 89 5.52 6.95 -0.62
C CYS A 89 4.31 6.05 -0.45
N GLU A 90 3.10 6.63 -0.43
CA GLU A 90 1.86 5.87 -0.41
C GLU A 90 1.73 4.94 -1.64
N LYS A 91 0.98 3.89 -1.40
CA LYS A 91 0.65 2.85 -2.39
C LYS A 91 -0.63 3.23 -3.21
N PRO A 92 -0.78 2.71 -4.42
CA PRO A 92 0.28 2.12 -5.22
C PRO A 92 1.24 3.21 -5.69
N VAL A 93 2.52 2.88 -5.75
CA VAL A 93 3.54 3.90 -6.03
C VAL A 93 3.45 4.47 -7.44
N ALA A 94 3.04 3.67 -8.42
CA ALA A 94 2.99 4.06 -9.83
C ALA A 94 1.69 3.61 -10.50
N LEU A 95 1.26 4.32 -11.53
CA LEU A 95 0.09 3.95 -12.34
C LEU A 95 0.46 2.96 -13.46
N ASN A 96 1.71 2.93 -13.88
CA ASN A 96 2.20 2.05 -14.93
C ASN A 96 3.69 1.74 -14.76
N LEU A 97 4.18 0.76 -15.56
CA LEU A 97 5.57 0.31 -15.49
C LEU A 97 6.58 1.36 -16.00
N GLU A 98 6.18 2.29 -16.86
CA GLU A 98 7.04 3.35 -17.36
C GLU A 98 7.36 4.33 -16.22
N GLU A 99 6.34 4.82 -15.51
CA GLU A 99 6.49 5.65 -14.31
C GLU A 99 7.36 4.95 -13.25
N LEU A 100 7.10 3.66 -12.99
CA LEU A 100 7.89 2.90 -12.03
C LEU A 100 9.35 2.80 -12.45
N SER A 101 9.63 2.55 -13.74
CA SER A 101 11.01 2.50 -14.27
C SER A 101 11.76 3.84 -14.14
N GLU A 102 11.06 4.96 -14.27
CA GLU A 102 11.66 6.28 -14.02
C GLU A 102 12.02 6.47 -12.54
N LEU A 103 11.15 6.04 -11.64
CA LEU A 103 11.41 6.10 -10.20
C LEU A 103 12.59 5.21 -9.79
N GLU A 104 12.65 3.97 -10.30
CA GLU A 104 13.77 3.06 -10.06
C GLU A 104 15.10 3.66 -10.48
N LYS A 105 15.18 4.24 -11.70
CA LYS A 105 16.37 4.93 -12.19
C LYS A 105 16.77 6.14 -11.33
N ALA A 106 15.79 6.82 -10.72
CA ALA A 106 16.07 7.92 -9.82
C ALA A 106 16.60 7.42 -8.47
N ALA A 107 16.05 6.33 -7.93
CA ALA A 107 16.52 5.69 -6.72
C ALA A 107 17.95 5.14 -6.88
N GLU A 108 18.27 4.46 -8.00
CA GLU A 108 19.61 3.97 -8.32
C GLU A 108 20.70 5.07 -8.37
N LYS A 109 20.30 6.32 -8.62
CA LYS A 109 21.22 7.47 -8.70
C LYS A 109 21.28 8.30 -7.42
N SER A 110 20.48 7.95 -6.42
CA SER A 110 20.38 8.65 -5.15
C SER A 110 21.04 7.83 -4.04
N GLU A 111 21.63 8.49 -3.06
CA GLU A 111 22.05 7.86 -1.81
C GLU A 111 20.87 7.70 -0.82
N ALA A 112 19.70 8.27 -1.15
CA ALA A 112 18.51 8.21 -0.34
C ALA A 112 17.69 6.94 -0.61
N PHE A 113 17.08 6.42 0.44
CA PHE A 113 16.26 5.21 0.43
C PHE A 113 14.83 5.51 0.02
N PHE A 114 14.24 4.67 -0.84
CA PHE A 114 12.83 4.71 -1.21
C PHE A 114 12.08 3.50 -0.62
N TYR A 115 10.88 3.74 -0.09
CA TYR A 115 10.00 2.69 0.46
C TYR A 115 8.54 2.94 0.06
N GLU A 116 7.90 1.92 -0.54
CA GLU A 116 6.46 1.95 -0.80
C GLU A 116 5.68 1.57 0.46
N ALA A 117 4.74 2.43 0.87
CA ALA A 117 4.05 2.38 2.15
C ALA A 117 2.95 1.29 2.23
N PHE A 118 3.32 0.04 1.96
CA PHE A 118 2.48 -1.11 2.24
C PHE A 118 2.60 -1.54 3.70
N MET A 119 1.87 -0.89 4.62
CA MET A 119 1.93 -1.12 6.07
C MET A 119 1.64 -2.56 6.49
N VAL A 120 0.95 -3.34 5.66
CA VAL A 120 0.68 -4.76 5.92
C VAL A 120 1.95 -5.60 6.00
N ARG A 121 3.03 -5.21 5.31
CA ARG A 121 4.31 -5.92 5.29
C ARG A 121 4.95 -5.99 6.67
N SER A 122 4.74 -4.99 7.50
CA SER A 122 5.29 -4.88 8.86
C SER A 122 4.40 -5.52 9.93
N HIS A 123 3.17 -5.95 9.59
CA HIS A 123 2.24 -6.45 10.60
C HIS A 123 2.53 -7.91 10.99
N PRO A 124 2.57 -8.28 12.29
CA PRO A 124 2.87 -9.62 12.76
C PRO A 124 2.01 -10.74 12.19
N GLN A 125 0.72 -10.48 11.85
CA GLN A 125 -0.14 -11.50 11.23
C GLN A 125 0.36 -11.98 9.86
N TRP A 126 1.02 -11.10 9.09
CA TRP A 126 1.59 -11.45 7.79
C TRP A 126 2.91 -12.20 7.95
N HIS A 127 3.77 -11.78 8.90
CA HIS A 127 4.99 -12.52 9.25
C HIS A 127 4.65 -13.94 9.75
N TRP A 128 3.63 -14.06 10.60
CA TRP A 128 3.13 -15.36 11.03
C TRP A 128 2.67 -16.22 9.87
N LEU A 129 1.85 -15.66 8.97
CA LEU A 129 1.31 -16.39 7.83
C LEU A 129 2.43 -16.88 6.88
N GLN A 130 3.42 -16.04 6.60
CA GLN A 130 4.57 -16.40 5.74
C GLN A 130 5.42 -17.56 6.31
N ASN A 131 5.38 -17.76 7.62
CA ASN A 131 6.14 -18.80 8.32
C ASN A 131 5.26 -19.96 8.81
N LEU A 132 3.97 -19.96 8.47
CA LEU A 132 3.05 -21.01 8.91
C LEU A 132 3.25 -22.28 8.08
N ASP A 133 3.46 -23.41 8.78
CA ASP A 133 3.53 -24.71 8.14
C ASP A 133 2.14 -25.31 7.91
N ILE A 134 1.60 -25.08 6.72
CA ILE A 134 0.39 -25.72 6.19
C ILE A 134 0.72 -26.51 4.91
N GLY A 135 1.97 -26.95 4.78
CA GLY A 135 2.48 -27.59 3.57
C GLY A 135 2.76 -26.57 2.45
N ASN A 136 2.77 -27.05 1.21
CA ASN A 136 2.96 -26.16 0.06
C ASN A 136 1.69 -25.29 -0.12
N TYR A 137 1.85 -24.00 -0.15
CA TYR A 137 0.77 -23.06 -0.47
C TYR A 137 0.28 -23.32 -1.90
N GLN A 138 -1.04 -23.41 -2.08
CA GLN A 138 -1.67 -23.76 -3.36
C GLN A 138 -2.52 -22.64 -3.92
N SER A 139 -3.35 -22.03 -3.08
CA SER A 139 -4.21 -20.93 -3.51
C SER A 139 -4.57 -20.00 -2.37
N CYS A 140 -4.93 -18.77 -2.73
CA CYS A 140 -5.48 -17.81 -1.79
C CYS A 140 -6.67 -17.05 -2.39
N HIS A 141 -7.56 -16.57 -1.50
CA HIS A 141 -8.75 -15.81 -1.84
C HIS A 141 -8.77 -14.53 -1.01
N PHE A 142 -8.91 -13.39 -1.69
CA PHE A 142 -8.90 -12.09 -1.05
C PHE A 142 -10.19 -11.33 -1.36
N ILE A 143 -10.78 -10.72 -0.35
CA ILE A 143 -11.94 -9.82 -0.48
C ILE A 143 -11.62 -8.53 0.25
N PHE A 144 -11.80 -7.40 -0.44
CA PHE A 144 -11.83 -6.11 0.21
C PHE A 144 -12.89 -5.22 -0.46
N SER A 145 -13.79 -4.69 0.35
CA SER A 145 -14.82 -3.78 -0.13
C SER A 145 -15.09 -2.66 0.87
N TYR A 146 -15.55 -1.53 0.35
CA TYR A 146 -16.02 -0.39 1.13
C TYR A 146 -17.19 0.32 0.40
N PRO A 147 -18.03 1.09 1.13
CA PRO A 147 -19.12 1.85 0.53
C PRO A 147 -18.60 2.94 -0.42
N GLN A 148 -19.41 3.28 -1.41
CA GLN A 148 -19.11 4.35 -2.36
C GLN A 148 -18.67 5.63 -1.64
N GLN A 149 -17.54 6.19 -2.06
CA GLN A 149 -17.00 7.42 -1.49
C GLN A 149 -17.82 8.66 -1.93
N PRO A 150 -17.84 9.71 -1.11
CA PRO A 150 -18.52 10.97 -1.46
C PRO A 150 -18.02 11.56 -2.78
N GLU A 151 -18.88 12.36 -3.41
CA GLU A 151 -18.50 13.11 -4.61
C GLU A 151 -17.28 14.01 -4.35
N GLY A 152 -16.38 14.10 -5.35
CA GLY A 152 -15.11 14.84 -5.22
C GLY A 152 -13.97 14.07 -4.53
N ASN A 153 -14.21 12.88 -3.99
CA ASN A 153 -13.13 12.03 -3.51
C ASN A 153 -12.23 11.60 -4.67
N VAL A 154 -10.91 11.65 -4.47
CA VAL A 154 -9.90 11.29 -5.49
C VAL A 154 -10.06 9.85 -6.01
N ARG A 155 -10.62 8.94 -5.18
CA ARG A 155 -10.89 7.55 -5.55
C ARG A 155 -11.96 7.39 -6.65
N ASN A 156 -12.78 8.40 -6.85
CA ASN A 156 -13.81 8.44 -7.90
C ASN A 156 -13.29 9.06 -9.22
N LEU A 157 -12.01 9.45 -9.30
CA LEU A 157 -11.46 10.24 -10.40
C LEU A 157 -10.35 9.46 -11.12
N ILE A 158 -10.64 8.97 -12.32
CA ILE A 158 -9.72 8.16 -13.12
C ILE A 158 -8.38 8.90 -13.37
N LYS A 159 -8.43 10.20 -13.63
CA LYS A 159 -7.23 11.04 -13.86
C LYS A 159 -6.25 11.10 -12.68
N TYR A 160 -6.67 10.66 -11.49
CA TYR A 160 -5.84 10.61 -10.29
C TYR A 160 -5.44 9.17 -9.92
N GLY A 161 -5.71 8.20 -10.80
CA GLY A 161 -5.52 6.79 -10.50
C GLY A 161 -6.58 6.28 -9.52
N GLY A 162 -7.84 6.75 -9.66
CA GLY A 162 -8.96 6.28 -8.83
C GLY A 162 -9.42 4.89 -9.23
N GLY A 163 -10.38 4.35 -8.48
CA GLY A 163 -10.93 3.01 -8.64
C GLY A 163 -10.42 2.01 -7.60
N PRO A 164 -11.22 0.99 -7.26
CA PRO A 164 -10.86 -0.03 -6.28
C PRO A 164 -9.67 -0.91 -6.71
N LEU A 165 -9.35 -1.03 -7.99
CA LEU A 165 -8.19 -1.80 -8.44
C LEU A 165 -6.89 -1.17 -7.92
N PHE A 166 -6.71 0.13 -8.12
CA PHE A 166 -5.55 0.85 -7.59
C PHE A 166 -5.61 0.99 -6.07
N ASP A 167 -6.77 1.39 -5.50
CA ASP A 167 -6.86 1.71 -4.08
C ASP A 167 -6.73 0.48 -3.18
N ILE A 168 -7.39 -0.64 -3.51
CA ILE A 168 -7.42 -1.84 -2.66
C ILE A 168 -7.04 -3.14 -3.38
N GLY A 169 -7.10 -3.18 -4.71
CA GLY A 169 -6.64 -4.33 -5.50
C GLY A 169 -5.12 -4.53 -5.41
N CYS A 170 -4.37 -3.45 -5.23
CA CYS A 170 -2.92 -3.53 -4.98
C CYS A 170 -2.58 -4.40 -3.75
N TYR A 171 -3.41 -4.37 -2.68
CA TYR A 171 -3.23 -5.24 -1.51
C TYR A 171 -3.54 -6.72 -1.81
N ALA A 172 -4.56 -6.98 -2.63
CA ALA A 172 -4.85 -8.34 -3.06
C ALA A 172 -3.67 -8.97 -3.81
N ILE A 173 -3.12 -8.23 -4.78
CA ILE A 173 -1.96 -8.67 -5.57
C ILE A 173 -0.73 -8.81 -4.68
N LEU A 174 -0.45 -7.82 -3.83
CA LEU A 174 0.65 -7.87 -2.86
C LEU A 174 0.55 -9.12 -1.98
N SER A 175 -0.65 -9.47 -1.50
CA SER A 175 -0.87 -10.64 -0.65
C SER A 175 -0.36 -11.92 -1.29
N GLY A 176 -0.64 -12.12 -2.58
CA GLY A 176 -0.09 -13.24 -3.34
C GLY A 176 1.42 -13.14 -3.54
N CYS A 177 1.93 -11.94 -3.84
CA CYS A 177 3.37 -11.70 -4.00
C CYS A 177 4.18 -11.94 -2.72
N MET A 178 3.57 -11.74 -1.55
CA MET A 178 4.22 -12.03 -0.25
C MET A 178 4.31 -13.53 0.05
N LEU A 179 3.43 -14.35 -0.53
CA LEU A 179 3.37 -15.79 -0.25
C LEU A 179 4.01 -16.63 -1.37
N PHE A 180 3.95 -16.18 -2.62
CA PHE A 180 4.35 -16.94 -3.78
C PHE A 180 5.57 -16.33 -4.48
N LYS A 181 6.42 -17.19 -5.07
CA LYS A 181 7.65 -16.78 -5.73
C LYS A 181 7.43 -16.44 -7.20
N GLY A 182 8.17 -15.46 -7.70
CA GLY A 182 8.14 -15.07 -9.12
C GLY A 182 7.03 -14.08 -9.46
N GLU A 183 6.84 -13.82 -10.74
CA GLU A 183 5.84 -12.89 -11.25
C GLU A 183 4.52 -13.61 -11.54
N PRO A 184 3.37 -13.06 -11.13
CA PRO A 184 2.07 -13.62 -11.48
C PRO A 184 1.71 -13.36 -12.95
N THR A 185 0.93 -14.27 -13.52
CA THR A 185 0.22 -14.10 -14.80
C THR A 185 -1.26 -13.92 -14.52
N VAL A 186 -1.88 -12.88 -15.05
CA VAL A 186 -3.33 -12.68 -14.94
C VAL A 186 -4.04 -13.61 -15.91
N LEU A 187 -4.88 -14.51 -15.39
CA LEU A 187 -5.63 -15.48 -16.18
C LEU A 187 -7.01 -14.95 -16.61
N SER A 188 -7.65 -14.17 -15.75
CA SER A 188 -8.94 -13.54 -16.00
C SER A 188 -9.12 -12.30 -15.16
N ALA A 189 -9.85 -11.34 -15.70
CA ALA A 189 -10.29 -10.15 -14.98
C ALA A 189 -11.62 -9.66 -15.54
N VAL A 190 -12.52 -9.25 -14.65
CA VAL A 190 -13.80 -8.63 -14.97
C VAL A 190 -13.97 -7.37 -14.15
N ALA A 191 -14.33 -6.28 -14.80
CA ALA A 191 -14.61 -5.03 -14.13
C ALA A 191 -16.09 -4.64 -14.31
N ILE A 192 -16.69 -4.11 -13.26
CA ILE A 192 -18.01 -3.49 -13.29
C ILE A 192 -17.82 -2.00 -13.13
N MET A 193 -18.19 -1.23 -14.17
CA MET A 193 -18.03 0.21 -14.18
C MET A 193 -19.04 0.91 -13.26
N CYS A 194 -18.63 2.02 -12.67
CA CYS A 194 -19.53 2.88 -11.94
C CYS A 194 -20.37 3.71 -12.94
N GLU A 195 -21.68 3.75 -12.76
CA GLU A 195 -22.57 4.53 -13.63
C GLU A 195 -22.36 6.05 -13.51
N LYS A 196 -21.88 6.49 -12.33
CA LYS A 196 -21.70 7.91 -12.02
C LYS A 196 -20.29 8.41 -12.32
N TYR A 197 -19.30 7.55 -12.26
CA TYR A 197 -17.87 7.89 -12.39
C TYR A 197 -17.25 7.06 -13.52
N GLU A 198 -16.18 7.54 -14.09
CA GLU A 198 -15.43 6.82 -15.14
C GLU A 198 -14.54 5.67 -14.58
N THR A 199 -14.51 5.50 -13.25
CA THR A 199 -13.79 4.42 -12.59
C THR A 199 -14.66 3.17 -12.50
N GLU A 200 -14.01 2.03 -12.36
CA GLU A 200 -14.70 0.80 -11.98
C GLU A 200 -15.23 0.90 -10.53
N LYS A 201 -16.34 0.21 -10.25
CA LYS A 201 -16.87 0.04 -8.88
C LYS A 201 -16.54 -1.31 -8.27
N GLN A 202 -16.17 -2.28 -9.10
CA GLN A 202 -15.75 -3.62 -8.67
C GLN A 202 -14.81 -4.23 -9.71
N VAL A 203 -13.83 -4.99 -9.23
CA VAL A 203 -12.96 -5.85 -10.05
C VAL A 203 -12.85 -7.21 -9.40
N ASP A 204 -13.06 -8.25 -10.21
CA ASP A 204 -12.80 -9.65 -9.90
C ASP A 204 -11.68 -10.15 -10.79
N ALA A 205 -10.65 -10.77 -10.23
CA ALA A 205 -9.53 -11.28 -11.02
C ALA A 205 -8.94 -12.57 -10.46
N THR A 206 -8.31 -13.33 -11.36
CA THR A 206 -7.57 -14.55 -11.02
C THR A 206 -6.17 -14.48 -11.59
N LEU A 207 -5.17 -14.71 -10.74
CA LEU A 207 -3.75 -14.72 -11.07
C LEU A 207 -3.14 -16.09 -10.77
N ARG A 208 -2.11 -16.46 -11.54
CA ARG A 208 -1.32 -17.69 -11.33
C ARG A 208 0.16 -17.37 -11.27
N TRP A 209 0.84 -17.95 -10.31
CA TRP A 209 2.30 -17.92 -10.16
C TRP A 209 2.99 -19.05 -10.92
N PRO A 210 4.32 -18.99 -11.14
CA PRO A 210 5.06 -19.96 -11.95
C PRO A 210 4.94 -21.41 -11.48
N ASP A 211 4.92 -21.65 -10.16
CA ASP A 211 4.83 -22.99 -9.58
C ASP A 211 3.38 -23.51 -9.49
N GLY A 212 2.41 -22.73 -10.03
CA GLY A 212 1.01 -23.11 -10.18
C GLY A 212 0.07 -22.56 -9.12
N GLU A 213 0.57 -21.84 -8.14
CA GLU A 213 -0.24 -21.21 -7.08
C GLU A 213 -1.19 -20.17 -7.66
N MET A 214 -2.36 -20.04 -7.04
CA MET A 214 -3.45 -19.20 -7.52
C MET A 214 -3.85 -18.15 -6.49
N LEU A 215 -4.12 -16.94 -6.97
CA LEU A 215 -4.87 -15.93 -6.24
C LEU A 215 -6.16 -15.62 -7.00
N SER A 216 -7.29 -15.67 -6.32
CA SER A 216 -8.50 -15.01 -6.78
C SER A 216 -8.93 -13.91 -5.81
N PHE A 217 -9.42 -12.79 -6.34
CA PHE A 217 -9.87 -11.70 -5.50
C PHE A 217 -11.09 -10.97 -6.05
N THR A 218 -11.84 -10.39 -5.12
CA THR A 218 -12.88 -9.40 -5.37
C THR A 218 -12.55 -8.12 -4.62
N VAL A 219 -12.48 -6.99 -5.32
CA VAL A 219 -12.36 -5.66 -4.72
C VAL A 219 -13.50 -4.77 -5.19
N SER A 220 -14.13 -4.04 -4.25
CA SER A 220 -15.31 -3.22 -4.56
C SER A 220 -15.32 -1.92 -3.76
N ALA A 221 -15.58 -0.81 -4.45
CA ALA A 221 -15.84 0.51 -3.88
C ALA A 221 -17.35 0.83 -3.77
N ASN A 222 -18.22 -0.18 -3.85
CA ASN A 222 -19.67 -0.02 -3.83
C ASN A 222 -20.39 -1.16 -3.08
N ALA A 223 -19.75 -1.71 -2.06
CA ALA A 223 -20.31 -2.75 -1.21
C ALA A 223 -20.11 -2.42 0.27
N ALA A 224 -20.71 -3.19 1.16
CA ALA A 224 -20.46 -3.07 2.60
C ALA A 224 -18.98 -3.27 2.90
N LEU A 225 -18.48 -2.63 3.98
CA LEU A 225 -17.10 -2.84 4.42
C LEU A 225 -16.88 -4.31 4.77
N CYS A 226 -15.96 -4.93 4.04
CA CYS A 226 -15.55 -6.31 4.27
C CYS A 226 -14.07 -6.47 3.95
N GLN A 227 -13.36 -7.23 4.77
CA GLN A 227 -12.01 -7.69 4.48
C GLN A 227 -11.92 -9.17 4.87
N ALA A 228 -11.32 -9.98 4.03
CA ALA A 228 -11.02 -11.38 4.33
C ALA A 228 -9.87 -11.87 3.44
N PHE A 229 -9.03 -12.72 4.00
CA PHE A 229 -7.99 -13.42 3.27
C PHE A 229 -7.90 -14.86 3.74
N THR A 230 -8.03 -15.80 2.82
CA THR A 230 -7.93 -17.24 3.10
C THR A 230 -6.85 -17.85 2.24
N VAL A 231 -6.00 -18.69 2.82
CA VAL A 231 -4.93 -19.42 2.15
C VAL A 231 -5.14 -20.91 2.33
N LEU A 232 -5.00 -21.66 1.25
CA LEU A 232 -5.02 -23.12 1.23
C LEU A 232 -3.60 -23.65 0.97
N GLY A 233 -3.16 -24.54 1.83
CA GLY A 233 -1.93 -25.32 1.66
C GLY A 233 -2.25 -26.80 1.45
N SER A 234 -1.24 -27.59 1.13
CA SER A 234 -1.40 -29.05 0.90
C SER A 234 -1.80 -29.82 2.17
N ASN A 235 -1.49 -29.26 3.36
CA ASN A 235 -1.69 -29.92 4.64
C ASN A 235 -2.55 -29.10 5.61
N GLY A 236 -3.10 -27.96 5.17
CA GLY A 236 -3.91 -27.10 6.04
C GLY A 236 -4.40 -25.85 5.34
N TRP A 237 -4.99 -24.97 6.12
CA TRP A 237 -5.47 -23.67 5.67
C TRP A 237 -5.26 -22.60 6.74
N ALA A 238 -5.23 -21.34 6.32
CA ALA A 238 -5.20 -20.19 7.22
C ALA A 238 -6.16 -19.09 6.77
N LYS A 239 -6.64 -18.28 7.71
CA LYS A 239 -7.54 -17.16 7.46
C LYS A 239 -7.15 -15.96 8.30
N LEU A 240 -6.91 -14.81 7.64
CA LEU A 240 -6.85 -13.49 8.26
C LEU A 240 -8.22 -12.83 8.16
N ASN A 241 -8.81 -12.46 9.29
CA ASN A 241 -10.15 -11.85 9.32
C ASN A 241 -10.13 -10.41 8.80
N VAL A 242 -9.08 -9.66 9.12
CA VAL A 242 -8.88 -8.28 8.67
C VAL A 242 -7.44 -8.16 8.17
N PRO A 243 -7.18 -8.55 6.91
CA PRO A 243 -5.83 -8.64 6.37
C PRO A 243 -5.13 -7.29 6.20
N VAL A 244 -5.87 -6.20 5.93
CA VAL A 244 -5.28 -4.91 5.55
C VAL A 244 -5.34 -3.86 6.66
N ASN A 245 -6.52 -3.66 7.25
CA ASN A 245 -6.72 -2.64 8.29
C ASN A 245 -7.14 -3.30 9.63
N PRO A 246 -6.32 -4.20 10.21
CA PRO A 246 -6.68 -4.83 11.46
C PRO A 246 -6.73 -3.79 12.59
N PRO A 247 -7.63 -3.99 13.57
CA PRO A 247 -7.54 -3.26 14.83
C PRO A 247 -6.23 -3.62 15.54
N GLU A 248 -5.80 -2.80 16.51
CA GLU A 248 -4.55 -3.03 17.26
C GLU A 248 -4.42 -4.45 17.81
N LYS A 249 -5.54 -5.00 18.32
CA LYS A 249 -5.64 -6.42 18.72
C LYS A 249 -6.40 -7.18 17.65
N THR A 250 -5.73 -8.10 16.98
CA THR A 250 -6.33 -8.92 15.93
C THR A 250 -6.02 -10.39 16.11
N SER A 251 -6.70 -11.22 15.33
CA SER A 251 -6.52 -12.66 15.35
C SER A 251 -6.65 -13.27 13.96
N ALA A 252 -6.01 -14.41 13.78
CA ALA A 252 -6.14 -15.27 12.63
C ALA A 252 -6.64 -16.66 13.06
N TYR A 253 -6.98 -17.48 12.08
CA TYR A 253 -7.33 -18.89 12.25
C TYR A 253 -6.49 -19.75 11.33
N TRP A 254 -6.15 -20.95 11.77
CA TRP A 254 -5.50 -21.95 10.93
C TRP A 254 -5.92 -23.36 11.33
N SER A 255 -5.74 -24.31 10.44
CA SER A 255 -5.99 -25.73 10.67
C SER A 255 -5.01 -26.57 9.86
N ASN A 256 -4.60 -27.70 10.41
CA ASN A 256 -3.83 -28.74 9.71
C ASN A 256 -4.72 -29.68 8.86
N GLY A 257 -5.92 -29.25 8.52
CA GLY A 257 -6.92 -29.99 7.75
C GLY A 257 -8.16 -30.35 8.58
N GLY A 258 -9.19 -30.80 7.87
CA GLY A 258 -10.49 -31.15 8.49
C GLY A 258 -11.52 -30.02 8.39
N LEU A 259 -12.79 -30.36 8.73
CA LEU A 259 -13.94 -29.48 8.65
C LEU A 259 -14.25 -28.73 9.94
N GLN A 260 -13.38 -28.87 10.95
CA GLN A 260 -13.57 -28.21 12.25
C GLN A 260 -13.17 -26.73 12.16
N GLU A 261 -13.68 -25.94 13.11
CA GLU A 261 -13.20 -24.57 13.35
C GLU A 261 -11.68 -24.57 13.54
N GLY A 262 -11.01 -23.63 12.87
CA GLY A 262 -9.55 -23.53 12.98
C GLY A 262 -9.10 -23.10 14.38
N ILE A 263 -7.85 -23.33 14.67
CA ILE A 263 -7.18 -22.86 15.88
C ILE A 263 -7.01 -21.35 15.77
N LYS A 264 -7.53 -20.61 16.76
CA LYS A 264 -7.37 -19.16 16.86
C LYS A 264 -5.96 -18.80 17.30
N VAL A 265 -5.33 -17.86 16.60
CA VAL A 265 -4.06 -17.22 16.97
C VAL A 265 -4.32 -15.75 17.22
N GLU A 266 -3.90 -15.24 18.37
CA GLU A 266 -4.01 -13.84 18.75
C GLU A 266 -2.64 -13.16 18.59
N PHE A 267 -2.64 -11.92 18.06
CA PHE A 267 -1.42 -11.14 17.89
C PHE A 267 -1.33 -10.05 18.96
N PRO A 268 -0.12 -9.73 19.43
CA PRO A 268 0.08 -8.57 20.32
C PRO A 268 -0.51 -7.30 19.70
N ALA A 269 -1.01 -6.42 20.57
CA ALA A 269 -1.47 -5.11 20.12
C ALA A 269 -0.32 -4.34 19.45
N CYS A 270 -0.53 -3.86 18.25
CA CYS A 270 0.45 -3.07 17.50
C CYS A 270 -0.25 -2.08 16.57
N ASN A 271 0.48 -1.03 16.24
CA ASN A 271 0.12 -0.11 15.17
C ASN A 271 1.01 -0.39 13.95
N HIS A 272 0.46 -0.98 12.92
CA HIS A 272 1.22 -1.36 11.73
C HIS A 272 1.78 -0.17 10.93
N TYR A 273 1.19 1.02 11.06
CA TYR A 273 1.77 2.23 10.48
C TYR A 273 3.05 2.65 11.24
N GLN A 274 3.06 2.49 12.56
CA GLN A 274 4.26 2.74 13.36
C GLN A 274 5.35 1.73 13.00
N LEU A 275 5.03 0.43 12.95
CA LEU A 275 5.98 -0.60 12.53
C LEU A 275 6.56 -0.33 11.14
N MET A 276 5.71 0.11 10.18
CA MET A 276 6.16 0.50 8.84
C MET A 276 7.13 1.70 8.88
N VAL A 277 6.86 2.71 9.70
CA VAL A 277 7.77 3.87 9.87
C VAL A 277 9.09 3.42 10.49
N GLU A 278 9.05 2.54 11.50
CA GLU A 278 10.25 1.97 12.13
C GLU A 278 11.09 1.16 11.13
N ASP A 279 10.48 0.31 10.30
CA ASP A 279 11.14 -0.44 9.22
C ASP A 279 11.78 0.51 8.20
N PHE A 280 11.02 1.52 7.73
CA PHE A 280 11.54 2.54 6.80
C PHE A 280 12.76 3.26 7.36
N VAL A 281 12.70 3.71 8.62
CA VAL A 281 13.82 4.43 9.24
C VAL A 281 15.01 3.50 9.47
N ALA A 282 14.79 2.28 9.92
CA ALA A 282 15.85 1.31 10.12
C ALA A 282 16.60 1.01 8.81
N SER A 283 15.90 0.72 7.72
CA SER A 283 16.50 0.47 6.40
C SER A 283 17.22 1.71 5.84
N SER A 284 16.62 2.90 5.98
CA SER A 284 17.26 4.13 5.52
C SER A 284 18.56 4.45 6.26
N LEU A 285 18.64 4.18 7.57
CA LEU A 285 19.84 4.38 8.38
C LEU A 285 20.89 3.29 8.18
N ALA A 286 20.47 2.08 7.82
CA ALA A 286 21.38 0.99 7.47
C ALA A 286 22.04 1.19 6.10
N GLY A 287 21.50 2.09 5.28
CA GLY A 287 21.94 2.30 3.90
C GLY A 287 21.53 1.14 2.99
N ASP A 288 20.36 0.54 3.27
CA ASP A 288 19.82 -0.52 2.44
C ASP A 288 19.49 0.00 1.04
N ASP A 289 19.60 -0.85 0.04
CA ASP A 289 19.15 -0.55 -1.31
C ASP A 289 17.60 -0.53 -1.37
N SER A 290 17.06 0.40 -2.16
CA SER A 290 15.62 0.47 -2.40
C SER A 290 15.15 -0.77 -3.15
N ASP A 291 14.15 -1.50 -2.59
CA ASP A 291 13.61 -2.72 -3.19
C ASP A 291 12.27 -2.47 -3.87
N PHE A 292 12.23 -2.62 -5.19
CA PHE A 292 11.05 -2.45 -6.02
C PHE A 292 10.41 -3.77 -6.48
N VAL A 293 10.84 -4.91 -5.96
CA VAL A 293 10.34 -6.23 -6.42
C VAL A 293 8.83 -6.33 -6.27
N PHE A 294 8.27 -5.92 -5.13
CA PHE A 294 6.82 -5.93 -4.93
C PHE A 294 6.12 -4.85 -5.76
N SER A 295 6.66 -3.63 -5.78
CA SER A 295 6.12 -2.52 -6.58
C SER A 295 5.99 -2.91 -8.05
N ARG A 296 7.02 -3.54 -8.62
CA ARG A 296 7.04 -4.00 -10.02
C ARG A 296 5.99 -5.08 -10.28
N ARG A 297 5.90 -6.11 -9.41
CA ARG A 297 4.93 -7.19 -9.55
C ARG A 297 3.48 -6.69 -9.43
N VAL A 298 3.22 -5.80 -8.47
CA VAL A 298 1.90 -5.19 -8.24
C VAL A 298 1.51 -4.30 -9.40
N THR A 299 2.36 -3.37 -9.82
CA THR A 299 2.09 -2.46 -10.95
C THR A 299 1.86 -3.22 -12.24
N LYS A 300 2.71 -4.22 -12.54
CA LYS A 300 2.55 -5.07 -13.73
C LYS A 300 1.21 -5.81 -13.72
N ALA A 301 0.86 -6.45 -12.60
CA ALA A 301 -0.40 -7.18 -12.48
C ALA A 301 -1.62 -6.25 -12.59
N ILE A 302 -1.58 -5.04 -12.03
CA ILE A 302 -2.64 -4.03 -12.20
C ILE A 302 -2.81 -3.69 -13.68
N ASN A 303 -1.71 -3.39 -14.40
CA ASN A 303 -1.79 -3.06 -15.82
C ASN A 303 -2.28 -4.23 -16.69
N ASP A 304 -1.88 -5.48 -16.36
CA ASP A 304 -2.38 -6.66 -17.06
C ASP A 304 -3.88 -6.88 -16.78
N ILE A 305 -4.36 -6.64 -15.55
CA ILE A 305 -5.78 -6.69 -15.18
C ILE A 305 -6.56 -5.62 -15.95
N GLN A 306 -6.08 -4.38 -15.99
CA GLN A 306 -6.72 -3.30 -16.76
C GLN A 306 -6.90 -3.69 -18.23
N LYS A 307 -5.86 -4.21 -18.84
CA LYS A 307 -5.88 -4.67 -20.23
C LYS A 307 -6.91 -5.77 -20.49
N ILE A 308 -6.95 -6.80 -19.62
CA ILE A 308 -7.87 -7.95 -19.76
C ILE A 308 -9.30 -7.52 -19.50
N ALA A 309 -9.53 -6.66 -18.52
CA ALA A 309 -10.86 -6.15 -18.18
C ALA A 309 -11.36 -5.02 -19.10
N GLY A 310 -10.54 -4.55 -20.05
CA GLY A 310 -10.89 -3.45 -20.96
C GLY A 310 -11.02 -2.10 -20.28
N LEU A 311 -10.30 -1.89 -19.18
CA LEU A 311 -10.22 -0.60 -18.49
C LEU A 311 -9.24 0.33 -19.23
N ALA A 312 -9.44 1.66 -19.09
CA ALA A 312 -8.46 2.62 -19.60
C ALA A 312 -7.12 2.47 -18.85
N VAL A 313 -6.03 2.48 -19.61
CA VAL A 313 -4.65 2.37 -19.10
C VAL A 313 -4.03 3.76 -19.09
#